data_776fc043988b468bc59ebc371c82165a
#
_entry.id   776fc043988b468bc59ebc371c82165a
#
_cell.length_a   1.000
_cell.length_b   1.000
_cell.length_c   1.000
_cell.angle_alpha   90.00
_cell.angle_beta   90.00
_cell.angle_gamma   90.00
#
_symmetry.space_group_name_H-M   'P 1'
#
loop_
_entity.id
_entity.type
_entity.pdbx_description
1 polymer ?
#
loop_
_entity_poly.entity_id
_entity_poly.type
_entity_poly.pdbx_seq_one_letter_code
_entity_poly.pdbx_strand_id
1 'polypeptide(L)'
;ILKVILILQQSVCQNDCCLETCDRGFLGQNSSFCYNTRPIQLYTCSGGNTPLAMPISKDPSITTTSTVFRLEKLDGCCATCRVLAPNTDETSVFPYEATNSFFTINLGCCCILRCLDDTVVESI
;
A
#
# COMPACT_ATOMS: atom_id res chain seq x y z
N ILE A 1 -3.55 11.42 8.79
CA ILE A 1 -3.85 10.95 7.43
C ILE A 1 -3.63 9.44 7.28
N LEU A 2 -2.60 8.89 7.93
CA LEU A 2 -2.37 7.46 7.85
C LEU A 2 -3.52 6.66 8.44
N LYS A 3 -4.14 7.17 9.50
CA LYS A 3 -5.32 6.51 10.06
C LYS A 3 -6.44 6.40 9.05
N VAL A 4 -6.65 7.44 8.28
CA VAL A 4 -7.70 7.45 7.27
C VAL A 4 -7.37 6.45 6.18
N ILE A 5 -6.13 6.39 5.75
CA ILE A 5 -5.70 5.43 4.73
C ILE A 5 -5.93 4.01 5.22
N LEU A 6 -5.55 3.73 6.47
CA LEU A 6 -5.71 2.40 7.02
C LEU A 6 -7.18 2.00 7.09
N ILE A 7 -8.03 2.90 7.55
CA ILE A 7 -9.47 2.63 7.63
C ILE A 7 -10.03 2.38 6.23
N LEU A 8 -9.65 3.18 5.26
CA LEU A 8 -10.13 3.00 3.90
C LEU A 8 -9.70 1.65 3.35
N GLN A 9 -8.47 1.25 3.59
CA GLN A 9 -7.98 -0.03 3.10
C GLN A 9 -8.69 -1.20 3.77
N GLN A 10 -9.00 -1.08 5.04
CA GLN A 10 -9.64 -2.16 5.78
C GLN A 10 -11.12 -2.29 5.47
N SER A 11 -11.77 -1.20 5.09
CA SER A 11 -13.19 -1.21 4.82
C SER A 11 -13.53 -1.50 3.37
N VAL A 12 -12.56 -1.42 2.48
CA VAL A 12 -12.79 -1.69 1.08
C VAL A 12 -12.92 -3.20 0.88
N CYS A 13 -13.68 -3.60 -0.08
CA CYS A 13 -13.89 -5.00 -0.41
C CYS A 13 -14.64 -5.78 0.65
N GLN A 14 -15.31 -5.10 1.53
CA GLN A 14 -16.30 -5.75 2.37
C GLN A 14 -17.46 -6.18 1.46
N ASN A 15 -18.08 -7.25 1.82
CA ASN A 15 -19.19 -7.74 0.99
C ASN A 15 -20.23 -6.68 0.74
N ASP A 16 -20.61 -5.99 1.78
CA ASP A 16 -21.65 -5.00 1.64
C ASP A 16 -21.19 -3.82 0.84
N CYS A 17 -19.93 -3.55 0.90
CA CYS A 17 -19.36 -2.46 0.16
C CYS A 17 -19.58 -2.62 -1.31
N CYS A 18 -19.34 -3.81 -1.80
CA CYS A 18 -19.50 -4.07 -3.22
C CYS A 18 -20.96 -4.03 -3.62
N LEU A 19 -21.83 -4.43 -2.73
CA LEU A 19 -23.25 -4.40 -3.04
C LEU A 19 -23.76 -2.97 -3.05
N GLU A 20 -23.31 -2.18 -2.13
CA GLU A 20 -23.80 -0.83 -2.06
C GLU A 20 -23.32 0.04 -3.19
N THR A 21 -22.23 -0.34 -3.78
CA THR A 21 -21.72 0.46 -4.86
C THR A 21 -22.49 0.20 -6.14
N CYS A 22 -23.40 -0.72 -6.15
CA CYS A 22 -24.14 -0.95 -7.35
C CYS A 22 -24.87 0.27 -7.81
N ASP A 23 -25.34 1.05 -6.88
CA ASP A 23 -26.07 2.21 -7.27
C ASP A 23 -25.17 3.28 -7.83
N ARG A 24 -23.90 3.28 -7.52
CA ARG A 24 -23.07 4.21 -8.19
C ARG A 24 -22.34 3.48 -9.22
N GLY A 25 -22.36 2.26 -9.10
CA GLY A 25 -21.66 1.52 -10.04
C GLY A 25 -22.27 1.50 -11.35
N PHE A 26 -23.40 2.06 -11.44
CA PHE A 26 -23.91 2.18 -12.65
C PHE A 26 -22.88 2.61 -13.53
N LEU A 27 -21.96 3.16 -13.04
CA LEU A 27 -20.93 3.54 -13.77
C LEU A 27 -20.29 2.33 -14.15
N GLY A 28 -20.58 1.34 -13.53
CA GLY A 28 -20.36 0.09 -13.96
C GLY A 28 -18.98 -0.36 -14.08
N GLN A 29 -18.29 0.30 -14.80
CA GLN A 29 -17.07 -0.20 -15.24
C GLN A 29 -16.13 -0.45 -14.14
N ASN A 30 -16.18 0.29 -13.12
CA ASN A 30 -15.24 0.10 -12.04
C ASN A 30 -15.76 -0.73 -10.96
N SER A 31 -16.97 -1.15 -11.06
CA SER A 31 -17.59 -1.86 -9.98
C SER A 31 -16.99 -3.22 -9.73
N SER A 32 -16.21 -3.71 -10.67
CA SER A 32 -15.56 -5.00 -10.46
C SER A 32 -14.34 -4.91 -9.57
N PHE A 33 -13.88 -3.72 -9.24
CA PHE A 33 -12.69 -3.56 -8.43
C PHE A 33 -13.02 -2.95 -7.10
N CYS A 34 -12.57 -3.61 -6.04
CA CYS A 34 -12.54 -3.01 -4.72
C CYS A 34 -11.09 -2.69 -4.44
N TYR A 35 -10.72 -1.44 -4.57
CA TYR A 35 -9.35 -1.05 -4.30
C TYR A 35 -9.06 -1.26 -2.83
N ASN A 36 -8.10 -2.12 -2.54
CA ASN A 36 -7.76 -2.47 -1.16
C ASN A 36 -6.47 -1.84 -0.69
N THR A 37 -5.83 -1.07 -1.51
CA THR A 37 -4.51 -0.52 -1.19
C THR A 37 -4.37 0.89 -1.73
N ARG A 38 -3.89 1.78 -0.88
CA ARG A 38 -3.39 3.08 -1.31
C ARG A 38 -1.89 3.04 -1.11
N PRO A 39 -1.13 2.78 -2.16
CA PRO A 39 0.32 2.73 -2.03
C PRO A 39 0.87 4.07 -1.57
N ILE A 40 1.86 4.02 -0.71
CA ILE A 40 2.46 5.24 -0.18
C ILE A 40 3.97 5.20 -0.34
N GLN A 41 4.57 6.38 -0.35
CA GLN A 41 6.00 6.55 -0.26
C GLN A 41 6.29 7.43 0.94
N LEU A 42 7.36 7.12 1.65
CA LEU A 42 7.75 7.83 2.86
C LEU A 42 9.10 8.48 2.63
N TYR A 43 9.24 9.70 3.15
CA TYR A 43 10.50 10.42 3.07
C TYR A 43 10.92 10.75 4.49
N THR A 44 12.15 10.41 4.85
CA THR A 44 12.66 10.71 6.17
C THR A 44 13.25 12.11 6.16
N CYS A 45 13.34 12.71 7.33
CA CYS A 45 13.84 14.08 7.43
C CYS A 45 15.32 14.18 7.05
N SER A 46 16.08 13.11 7.22
CA SER A 46 17.48 13.10 6.85
C SER A 46 17.73 12.63 5.43
N GLY A 47 16.73 12.10 4.77
CA GLY A 47 16.87 11.53 3.44
C GLY A 47 16.73 12.51 2.28
N GLY A 48 16.38 13.75 2.56
CA GLY A 48 16.23 14.75 1.53
C GLY A 48 15.07 14.42 0.61
N ASN A 49 15.30 14.47 -0.70
CA ASN A 49 14.26 14.22 -1.68
C ASN A 49 14.18 12.76 -2.11
N THR A 50 14.91 11.88 -1.47
CA THR A 50 14.94 10.47 -1.85
C THR A 50 13.94 9.70 -0.98
N PRO A 51 13.01 8.97 -1.60
CA PRO A 51 12.07 8.16 -0.81
C PRO A 51 12.79 7.04 -0.07
N LEU A 52 12.24 6.67 1.07
CA LEU A 52 12.76 5.56 1.84
C LEU A 52 12.65 4.29 1.01
N ALA A 53 13.72 3.52 0.93
CA ALA A 53 13.75 2.26 0.20
C ALA A 53 13.98 1.11 1.16
N MET A 54 13.21 0.04 1.01
CA MET A 54 13.31 -1.13 1.88
C MET A 54 13.39 -2.38 1.02
N PRO A 55 14.08 -3.43 1.50
CA PRO A 55 14.19 -4.68 0.73
C PRO A 55 12.84 -5.31 0.48
N ILE A 56 12.70 -5.93 -0.67
CA ILE A 56 11.46 -6.61 -1.02
C ILE A 56 11.38 -8.03 -0.47
N SER A 57 12.43 -8.52 0.14
CA SER A 57 12.45 -9.88 0.66
C SER A 57 13.16 -9.93 2.00
N LYS A 58 12.76 -10.88 2.82
CA LYS A 58 13.45 -11.17 4.08
C LYS A 58 14.77 -11.90 3.87
N ASP A 59 15.00 -12.43 2.67
CA ASP A 59 16.23 -13.14 2.37
C ASP A 59 17.36 -12.14 2.20
N PRO A 60 18.39 -12.18 3.05
CA PRO A 60 19.46 -11.20 2.97
C PRO A 60 20.29 -11.29 1.69
N SER A 61 20.16 -12.36 0.92
CA SER A 61 20.86 -12.46 -0.35
C SER A 61 20.14 -11.66 -1.44
N ILE A 62 18.90 -11.26 -1.23
CA ILE A 62 18.14 -10.47 -2.18
C ILE A 62 18.25 -9.01 -1.75
N THR A 63 18.91 -8.22 -2.60
CA THR A 63 19.20 -6.82 -2.26
C THR A 63 18.27 -5.85 -2.98
N THR A 64 17.37 -6.34 -3.80
CA THR A 64 16.41 -5.48 -4.50
C THR A 64 15.53 -4.74 -3.50
N THR A 65 15.31 -3.46 -3.74
CA THR A 65 14.51 -2.62 -2.85
C THR A 65 13.34 -2.02 -3.57
N SER A 66 12.38 -1.54 -2.80
CA SER A 66 11.23 -0.82 -3.32
C SER A 66 10.96 0.39 -2.44
N THR A 67 10.38 1.42 -3.02
CA THR A 67 10.01 2.62 -2.29
C THR A 67 8.50 2.71 -2.09
N VAL A 68 7.76 1.70 -2.48
CA VAL A 68 6.30 1.72 -2.42
C VAL A 68 5.84 0.75 -1.35
N PHE A 69 4.95 1.21 -0.47
CA PHE A 69 4.52 0.45 0.70
C PHE A 69 3.02 0.45 0.86
N ARG A 70 2.51 -0.57 1.54
CA ARG A 70 1.12 -0.63 1.97
C ARG A 70 1.08 -0.57 3.50
N LEU A 71 0.30 0.35 4.03
CA LEU A 71 0.16 0.46 5.48
C LEU A 71 -0.67 -0.72 5.98
N GLU A 72 -0.12 -1.46 6.95
CA GLU A 72 -0.80 -2.62 7.50
C GLU A 72 -1.30 -2.38 8.91
N LYS A 73 -0.60 -1.55 9.69
CA LYS A 73 -0.96 -1.36 11.08
C LYS A 73 -0.44 -0.03 11.59
N LEU A 74 -1.22 0.60 12.46
CA LEU A 74 -0.80 1.77 13.20
C LEU A 74 -0.90 1.47 14.68
N ASP A 75 0.17 1.79 15.41
CA ASP A 75 0.21 1.57 16.85
C ASP A 75 0.90 2.78 17.47
N GLY A 76 0.12 3.71 17.96
CA GLY A 76 0.65 4.96 18.49
C GLY A 76 1.41 5.72 17.44
N CYS A 77 2.68 5.96 17.68
CA CYS A 77 3.52 6.68 16.72
C CYS A 77 4.31 5.75 15.80
N CYS A 78 4.01 4.46 15.82
CA CYS A 78 4.68 3.48 14.97
C CYS A 78 3.75 2.98 13.88
N ALA A 79 4.26 2.87 12.68
CA ALA A 79 3.51 2.34 11.53
C ALA A 79 4.22 1.10 11.02
N THR A 80 3.47 0.03 10.79
CA THR A 80 3.99 -1.18 10.17
C THR A 80 3.50 -1.22 8.74
N CYS A 81 4.44 -1.34 7.83
CA CYS A 81 4.16 -1.31 6.39
C CYS A 81 4.68 -2.57 5.73
N ARG A 82 3.94 -3.00 4.72
CA ARG A 82 4.37 -4.08 3.84
C ARG A 82 5.03 -3.47 2.62
N VAL A 83 6.15 -4.00 2.22
CA VAL A 83 6.83 -3.55 1.01
C VAL A 83 6.11 -4.13 -0.20
N LEU A 84 5.82 -3.29 -1.17
CA LEU A 84 5.18 -3.70 -2.42
C LEU A 84 6.24 -3.71 -3.52
N ALA A 85 6.26 -4.77 -4.30
CA ALA A 85 7.18 -4.89 -5.43
C ALA A 85 6.43 -4.69 -6.73
N PRO A 86 7.11 -4.30 -7.81
CA PRO A 86 6.47 -4.29 -9.12
C PRO A 86 5.97 -5.69 -9.44
N ASN A 87 4.78 -5.75 -10.03
CA ASN A 87 4.17 -7.05 -10.31
C ASN A 87 4.97 -7.76 -11.42
N THR A 88 5.39 -8.98 -11.12
CA THR A 88 6.17 -9.76 -12.07
C THR A 88 5.28 -10.50 -13.07
N ASP A 89 3.99 -10.56 -12.83
CA ASP A 89 3.05 -11.20 -13.73
C ASP A 89 2.63 -10.20 -14.79
N GLU A 90 3.18 -10.34 -15.99
CA GLU A 90 2.91 -9.39 -17.06
C GLU A 90 1.47 -9.46 -17.54
N THR A 91 0.75 -10.53 -17.22
CA THR A 91 -0.65 -10.65 -17.60
C THR A 91 -1.57 -9.93 -16.62
N SER A 92 -1.06 -9.55 -15.46
CA SER A 92 -1.86 -8.87 -14.45
C SER A 92 -2.03 -7.40 -14.82
N VAL A 93 -3.23 -6.88 -14.53
CA VAL A 93 -3.49 -5.46 -14.74
C VAL A 93 -3.08 -4.62 -13.53
N PHE A 94 -2.64 -5.26 -12.45
CA PHE A 94 -2.28 -4.56 -11.23
C PHE A 94 -0.78 -4.28 -11.19
N PRO A 95 -0.39 -3.06 -10.81
CA PRO A 95 1.03 -2.66 -10.91
C PRO A 95 1.94 -3.24 -9.84
N TYR A 96 1.40 -3.71 -8.73
CA TYR A 96 2.21 -4.15 -7.60
C TYR A 96 1.80 -5.54 -7.13
N GLU A 97 2.76 -6.23 -6.53
CA GLU A 97 2.49 -7.49 -5.86
C GLU A 97 2.95 -7.41 -4.41
N ALA A 98 2.28 -8.17 -3.54
CA ALA A 98 2.61 -8.20 -2.12
C ALA A 98 3.89 -8.99 -1.90
N THR A 99 4.67 -8.57 -0.92
CA THR A 99 5.84 -9.32 -0.50
C THR A 99 5.69 -9.73 0.96
N ASN A 100 6.60 -10.55 1.43
CA ASN A 100 6.64 -10.92 2.84
C ASN A 100 7.55 -10.01 3.65
N SER A 101 7.98 -8.92 3.07
CA SER A 101 8.87 -7.98 3.74
C SER A 101 8.04 -6.88 4.40
N PHE A 102 8.21 -6.74 5.71
CA PHE A 102 7.53 -5.72 6.49
C PHE A 102 8.55 -4.91 7.24
N PHE A 103 8.19 -3.70 7.61
CA PHE A 103 9.01 -2.90 8.50
C PHE A 103 8.12 -2.03 9.37
N THR A 104 8.66 -1.63 10.51
CA THR A 104 7.97 -0.71 11.41
C THR A 104 8.80 0.56 11.50
N ILE A 105 8.16 1.69 11.32
CA ILE A 105 8.84 2.97 11.36
C ILE A 105 8.20 3.88 12.41
N ASN A 106 9.05 4.65 13.10
CA ASN A 106 8.56 5.68 13.98
C ASN A 106 8.16 6.88 13.14
N LEU A 107 6.91 7.27 13.24
CA LEU A 107 6.38 8.35 12.39
C LEU A 107 7.05 9.69 12.65
N GLY A 108 7.70 9.84 13.79
CA GLY A 108 8.48 11.05 14.05
C GLY A 108 9.67 11.21 13.12
N CYS A 109 10.09 10.14 12.45
CA CYS A 109 11.20 10.20 11.51
C CYS A 109 10.74 10.52 10.08
N CYS A 110 9.43 10.59 9.84
CA CYS A 110 8.90 10.84 8.51
C CYS A 110 8.53 12.31 8.37
N CYS A 111 9.07 12.94 7.36
CA CYS A 111 8.75 14.34 7.07
C CYS A 111 7.70 14.46 5.97
N ILE A 112 7.67 13.53 5.03
CA ILE A 112 6.79 13.60 3.88
C ILE A 112 6.13 12.25 3.67
N LEU A 113 4.82 12.28 3.47
CA LEU A 113 4.04 11.12 3.06
C LEU A 113 3.46 11.43 1.70
N ARG A 114 3.73 10.58 0.73
CA ARG A 114 3.18 10.72 -0.61
C ARG A 114 2.25 9.55 -0.89
N CYS A 115 1.03 9.86 -1.31
CA CYS A 115 0.06 8.83 -1.70
C CYS A 115 0.12 8.64 -3.21
N LEU A 116 0.10 7.38 -3.62
CA LEU A 116 0.02 7.02 -5.03
C LEU A 116 -1.42 6.60 -5.34
N ASP A 117 -1.67 6.22 -6.59
CA ASP A 117 -3.03 5.88 -7.01
C ASP A 117 -3.51 4.60 -6.35
N ASP A 118 -4.76 4.59 -5.93
CA ASP A 118 -5.37 3.42 -5.33
C ASP A 118 -5.34 2.25 -6.31
N THR A 119 -5.15 1.06 -5.79
CA THR A 119 -5.04 -0.13 -6.60
C THR A 119 -5.47 -1.36 -5.80
N VAL A 120 -5.43 -2.49 -6.45
CA VAL A 120 -5.66 -3.79 -5.81
C VAL A 120 -4.32 -4.51 -5.74
N VAL A 121 -4.02 -5.03 -4.55
CA VAL A 121 -2.87 -5.90 -4.36
C VAL A 121 -3.43 -7.26 -3.98
N GLU A 122 -3.15 -8.26 -4.80
CA GLU A 122 -3.69 -9.59 -4.58
C GLU A 122 -2.99 -10.29 -3.43
N SER A 123 -3.67 -11.23 -2.82
CA SER A 123 -3.13 -12.06 -1.75
C SER A 123 -2.80 -11.28 -0.47
N ILE A 124 -3.49 -10.21 -0.25
CA ILE A 124 -3.35 -9.41 0.97
C ILE A 124 -4.29 -9.90 2.06
#